data_19797ba55e19937804de4c7e61467e86
#
_entry.id   19797ba55e19937804de4c7e61467e86
#
_cell.length_a   1.000
_cell.length_b   1.000
_cell.length_c   1.000
_cell.angle_alpha   90.00
_cell.angle_beta   90.00
_cell.angle_gamma   90.00
#
_symmetry.space_group_name_H-M   'P 1'
#
loop_
_entity.id
_entity.type
_entity.pdbx_description
1 polymer ?
#
loop_
_entity_poly.entity_id
_entity_poly.type
_entity_poly.pdbx_seq_one_letter_code
_entity_poly.pdbx_strand_id
1 'polypeptide(L)'
;RQRQMCIRDRLQKAKDAGADLLFLPIYYQEASIILKQADTMGYKPKFFGVDGMDGILTVENFDTKLAEDVMLLTPFAADAKDKTVQNFVKTYKEKYKDTPNQFAADSYDAVYALKAAIEESKATTDMSASDMCDALKGAMTKIKMQGLTGGKDGLTWNESGEVTKSPKAVIIKNGAYKAM
;
A
#
# COMPACT_ATOMS: atom_id res chain seq x y z
N ARG A 1 -18.70 4.92 -18.07
CA ARG A 1 -19.67 6.05 -17.93
C ARG A 1 -20.50 5.95 -16.64
N GLN A 2 -21.19 4.84 -16.40
CA GLN A 2 -22.07 4.68 -15.23
C GLN A 2 -21.34 4.85 -13.90
N ARG A 3 -20.15 4.25 -13.73
CA ARG A 3 -19.31 4.35 -12.52
C ARG A 3 -18.89 5.81 -12.24
N GLN A 4 -18.56 6.59 -13.27
CA GLN A 4 -18.17 8.00 -13.12
C GLN A 4 -19.36 8.90 -12.72
N MET A 5 -20.56 8.62 -13.19
CA MET A 5 -21.76 9.34 -12.76
C MET A 5 -22.06 9.06 -11.28
N CYS A 6 -21.95 7.82 -10.82
CA CYS A 6 -22.15 7.47 -9.41
C CYS A 6 -21.13 8.17 -8.47
N ILE A 7 -19.88 8.34 -8.91
CA ILE A 7 -18.87 9.07 -8.11
C ILE A 7 -19.29 10.53 -7.98
N ARG A 8 -19.64 11.18 -9.09
CA ARG A 8 -20.04 12.59 -9.10
C ARG A 8 -21.24 12.86 -8.20
N ASP A 9 -22.26 12.01 -8.24
CA ASP A 9 -23.46 12.14 -7.41
C ASP A 9 -23.12 12.04 -5.91
N ARG A 10 -22.20 11.15 -5.54
CA ARG A 10 -21.73 11.01 -4.16
C ARG A 10 -20.92 12.21 -3.70
N LEU A 11 -20.03 12.71 -4.55
CA LEU A 11 -19.28 13.94 -4.28
C LEU A 11 -20.20 15.15 -4.14
N GLN A 12 -21.25 15.25 -4.97
CA GLN A 12 -22.23 16.32 -4.86
C GLN A 12 -22.97 16.25 -3.51
N LYS A 13 -23.42 15.07 -3.10
CA LYS A 13 -24.07 14.89 -1.79
C LYS A 13 -23.15 15.27 -0.63
N ALA A 14 -21.87 14.89 -0.70
CA ALA A 14 -20.89 15.23 0.33
C ALA A 14 -20.66 16.76 0.38
N LYS A 15 -20.55 17.40 -0.78
CA LYS A 15 -20.40 18.84 -0.92
C LYS A 15 -21.63 19.59 -0.36
N ASP A 16 -22.83 19.14 -0.70
CA ASP A 16 -24.10 19.75 -0.25
C ASP A 16 -24.29 19.58 1.27
N ALA A 17 -23.76 18.47 1.83
CA ALA A 17 -23.74 18.23 3.26
C ALA A 17 -22.64 19.02 4.01
N GLY A 18 -21.80 19.78 3.30
CA GLY A 18 -20.71 20.55 3.89
C GLY A 18 -19.56 19.69 4.44
N ALA A 19 -19.38 18.46 3.95
CA ALA A 19 -18.29 17.61 4.40
C ALA A 19 -16.94 18.22 4.01
N ASP A 20 -16.04 18.37 4.98
CA ASP A 20 -14.69 18.94 4.82
C ASP A 20 -13.59 17.87 4.80
N LEU A 21 -13.95 16.60 5.08
CA LEU A 21 -13.09 15.44 5.02
C LEU A 21 -13.78 14.31 4.25
N LEU A 22 -13.06 13.71 3.30
CA LEU A 22 -13.48 12.48 2.62
C LEU A 22 -12.52 11.34 2.97
N PHE A 23 -13.05 10.31 3.63
CA PHE A 23 -12.34 9.06 3.84
C PHE A 23 -12.54 8.13 2.66
N LEU A 24 -11.44 7.68 2.06
CA LEU A 24 -11.40 6.90 0.82
C LEU A 24 -10.74 5.53 1.01
N PRO A 25 -11.46 4.51 1.53
CA PRO A 25 -10.93 3.16 1.66
C PRO A 25 -10.99 2.41 0.32
N ILE A 26 -10.26 2.91 -0.67
CA ILE A 26 -10.29 2.45 -2.07
C ILE A 26 -8.87 2.46 -2.66
N TYR A 27 -8.74 1.88 -3.87
CA TYR A 27 -7.47 1.87 -4.58
C TYR A 27 -7.19 3.18 -5.32
N TYR A 28 -5.91 3.40 -5.62
CA TYR A 28 -5.37 4.63 -6.19
C TYR A 28 -5.98 5.01 -7.56
N GLN A 29 -6.38 4.04 -8.36
CA GLN A 29 -7.00 4.32 -9.67
C GLN A 29 -8.35 5.02 -9.51
N GLU A 30 -9.25 4.47 -8.68
CA GLU A 30 -10.53 5.08 -8.37
C GLU A 30 -10.38 6.40 -7.61
N ALA A 31 -9.42 6.47 -6.69
CA ALA A 31 -9.11 7.69 -5.96
C ALA A 31 -8.70 8.81 -6.91
N SER A 32 -7.86 8.54 -7.91
CA SER A 32 -7.46 9.55 -8.92
C SER A 32 -8.66 10.15 -9.66
N ILE A 33 -9.67 9.32 -9.97
CA ILE A 33 -10.91 9.78 -10.60
C ILE A 33 -11.72 10.67 -9.65
N ILE A 34 -11.78 10.29 -8.37
CA ILE A 34 -12.48 11.08 -7.34
C ILE A 34 -11.84 12.46 -7.18
N LEU A 35 -10.52 12.52 -7.03
CA LEU A 35 -9.79 13.77 -6.89
C LEU A 35 -10.01 14.69 -8.11
N LYS A 36 -9.92 14.14 -9.31
CA LYS A 36 -10.17 14.88 -10.55
C LYS A 36 -11.61 15.40 -10.65
N GLN A 37 -12.58 14.60 -10.24
CA GLN A 37 -13.99 15.04 -10.25
C GLN A 37 -14.27 16.08 -9.17
N ALA A 38 -13.72 15.93 -7.97
CA ALA A 38 -13.87 16.92 -6.90
C ALA A 38 -13.30 18.27 -7.33
N ASP A 39 -12.12 18.30 -7.96
CA ASP A 39 -11.51 19.51 -8.49
C ASP A 39 -12.39 20.16 -9.56
N THR A 40 -12.88 19.38 -10.54
CA THR A 40 -13.80 19.86 -11.59
C THR A 40 -15.10 20.47 -11.02
N MET A 41 -15.55 19.99 -9.85
CA MET A 41 -16.73 20.50 -9.13
C MET A 41 -16.40 21.69 -8.23
N GLY A 42 -15.15 22.13 -8.16
CA GLY A 42 -14.71 23.14 -7.20
C GLY A 42 -14.92 22.72 -5.75
N TYR A 43 -14.87 21.41 -5.46
CA TYR A 43 -15.01 20.85 -4.12
C TYR A 43 -13.64 20.42 -3.61
N LYS A 44 -13.20 21.04 -2.51
CA LYS A 44 -11.83 20.90 -1.98
C LYS A 44 -11.85 20.41 -0.51
N PRO A 45 -12.38 19.23 -0.23
CA PRO A 45 -12.28 18.64 1.10
C PRO A 45 -10.85 18.15 1.35
N LYS A 46 -10.53 17.82 2.58
CA LYS A 46 -9.36 17.00 2.90
C LYS A 46 -9.62 15.56 2.46
N PHE A 47 -8.63 14.90 1.87
CA PHE A 47 -8.71 13.50 1.50
C PHE A 47 -7.83 12.68 2.42
N PHE A 48 -8.41 11.62 2.97
CA PHE A 48 -7.71 10.65 3.78
C PHE A 48 -7.96 9.24 3.25
N GLY A 49 -6.89 8.55 2.88
CA GLY A 49 -6.95 7.22 2.31
C GLY A 49 -6.31 6.15 3.18
N VAL A 50 -6.36 4.95 2.68
CA VAL A 50 -5.72 3.77 3.24
C VAL A 50 -4.60 3.31 2.29
N ASP A 51 -3.99 2.19 2.61
CA ASP A 51 -2.90 1.58 1.86
C ASP A 51 -3.18 1.40 0.36
N GLY A 52 -4.43 1.08 -0.01
CA GLY A 52 -4.84 0.98 -1.41
C GLY A 52 -4.61 2.24 -2.26
N MET A 53 -4.48 3.41 -1.62
CA MET A 53 -4.18 4.67 -2.32
C MET A 53 -2.69 4.88 -2.60
N ASP A 54 -1.80 4.06 -2.05
CA ASP A 54 -0.38 4.12 -2.40
C ASP A 54 -0.18 3.73 -3.88
N GLY A 55 0.50 4.57 -4.62
CA GLY A 55 0.62 4.48 -6.08
C GLY A 55 -0.16 5.56 -6.85
N ILE A 56 -0.95 6.42 -6.18
CA ILE A 56 -1.73 7.47 -6.85
C ILE A 56 -0.86 8.42 -7.70
N LEU A 57 0.39 8.64 -7.30
CA LEU A 57 1.34 9.49 -8.03
C LEU A 57 1.86 8.85 -9.34
N THR A 58 1.63 7.54 -9.53
CA THR A 58 2.09 6.80 -10.72
C THR A 58 0.96 6.53 -11.72
N VAL A 59 -0.26 7.02 -11.45
CA VAL A 59 -1.40 6.84 -12.34
C VAL A 59 -1.15 7.60 -13.66
N GLU A 60 -1.26 6.88 -14.75
CA GLU A 60 -1.09 7.44 -16.09
C GLU A 60 -2.08 8.59 -16.35
N ASN A 61 -1.60 9.70 -16.90
CA ASN A 61 -2.40 10.90 -17.21
C ASN A 61 -3.13 11.51 -15.99
N PHE A 62 -2.62 11.30 -14.78
CA PHE A 62 -3.11 11.96 -13.58
C PHE A 62 -2.27 13.19 -13.25
N ASP A 63 -2.93 14.33 -13.04
CA ASP A 63 -2.24 15.52 -12.52
C ASP A 63 -1.96 15.34 -11.02
N THR A 64 -0.71 15.08 -10.69
CA THR A 64 -0.26 14.82 -9.32
C THR A 64 -0.48 16.00 -8.37
N LYS A 65 -0.69 17.23 -8.88
CA LYS A 65 -1.05 18.38 -8.07
C LYS A 65 -2.40 18.22 -7.38
N LEU A 66 -3.30 17.41 -7.96
CA LEU A 66 -4.60 17.10 -7.36
C LEU A 66 -4.46 16.22 -6.10
N ALA A 67 -3.34 15.56 -5.93
CA ALA A 67 -3.04 14.76 -4.75
C ALA A 67 -2.27 15.54 -3.66
N GLU A 68 -2.01 16.83 -3.85
CA GLU A 68 -1.37 17.64 -2.81
C GLU A 68 -2.21 17.62 -1.52
N ASP A 69 -1.56 17.46 -0.38
CA ASP A 69 -2.18 17.33 0.93
C ASP A 69 -3.03 16.08 1.17
N VAL A 70 -3.07 15.14 0.23
CA VAL A 70 -3.70 13.84 0.47
C VAL A 70 -2.89 13.07 1.51
N MET A 71 -3.57 12.61 2.55
CA MET A 71 -3.01 11.77 3.61
C MET A 71 -3.44 10.33 3.40
N LEU A 72 -2.56 9.37 3.71
CA LEU A 72 -2.90 7.95 3.71
C LEU A 72 -2.10 7.17 4.76
N LEU A 73 -2.64 6.00 5.12
CA LEU A 73 -1.94 5.02 5.93
C LEU A 73 -1.37 3.95 5.02
N THR A 74 -0.08 3.67 5.16
CA THR A 74 0.62 2.63 4.39
C THR A 74 1.63 1.91 5.28
N PRO A 75 1.89 0.61 5.09
CA PRO A 75 2.96 -0.08 5.83
C PRO A 75 4.36 0.28 5.34
N PHE A 76 4.47 0.96 4.19
CA PHE A 76 5.75 1.29 3.54
C PHE A 76 5.87 2.78 3.26
N ALA A 77 7.04 3.34 3.52
CA ALA A 77 7.39 4.71 3.14
C ALA A 77 8.77 4.70 2.45
N ALA A 78 8.80 5.10 1.18
CA ALA A 78 10.02 5.07 0.36
C ALA A 78 11.11 6.03 0.85
N ASP A 79 10.78 7.02 1.67
CA ASP A 79 11.69 7.97 2.31
C ASP A 79 12.11 7.58 3.74
N ALA A 80 11.72 6.38 4.20
CA ALA A 80 12.11 5.87 5.52
C ALA A 80 13.65 5.78 5.64
N LYS A 81 14.15 6.09 6.84
CA LYS A 81 15.60 6.13 7.12
C LYS A 81 16.22 4.75 7.35
N ASP A 82 15.43 3.71 7.38
CA ASP A 82 15.90 2.33 7.51
C ASP A 82 16.80 1.93 6.35
N LYS A 83 17.97 1.34 6.65
CA LYS A 83 18.97 0.98 5.63
C LYS A 83 18.46 -0.07 4.64
N THR A 84 17.63 -1.01 5.09
CA THR A 84 17.06 -2.06 4.24
C THR A 84 16.09 -1.45 3.24
N VAL A 85 15.23 -0.55 3.71
CA VAL A 85 14.30 0.21 2.86
C VAL A 85 15.06 1.08 1.86
N GLN A 86 16.08 1.82 2.31
CA GLN A 86 16.88 2.67 1.42
C GLN A 86 17.59 1.86 0.32
N ASN A 87 18.15 0.70 0.67
CA ASN A 87 18.79 -0.18 -0.31
C ASN A 87 17.80 -0.74 -1.32
N PHE A 88 16.63 -1.19 -0.85
CA PHE A 88 15.53 -1.63 -1.72
C PHE A 88 15.10 -0.53 -2.68
N VAL A 89 14.82 0.67 -2.17
CA VAL A 89 14.39 1.83 -2.99
C VAL A 89 15.45 2.18 -4.03
N LYS A 90 16.73 2.20 -3.64
CA LYS A 90 17.85 2.46 -4.56
C LYS A 90 17.88 1.43 -5.69
N THR A 91 17.91 0.14 -5.34
CA THR A 91 17.99 -0.97 -6.30
C THR A 91 16.77 -0.98 -7.24
N TYR A 92 15.58 -0.73 -6.70
CA TYR A 92 14.35 -0.64 -7.47
C TYR A 92 14.41 0.50 -8.49
N LYS A 93 14.84 1.70 -8.07
CA LYS A 93 15.00 2.87 -8.96
C LYS A 93 16.04 2.64 -10.05
N GLU A 94 17.15 1.99 -9.71
CA GLU A 94 18.19 1.65 -10.69
C GLU A 94 17.66 0.71 -11.78
N LYS A 95 16.83 -0.26 -11.38
CA LYS A 95 16.30 -1.29 -12.28
C LYS A 95 15.07 -0.84 -13.09
N TYR A 96 14.11 -0.19 -12.43
CA TYR A 96 12.80 0.12 -13.00
C TYR A 96 12.60 1.59 -13.35
N LYS A 97 13.54 2.48 -12.98
CA LYS A 97 13.48 3.94 -13.19
C LYS A 97 12.28 4.61 -12.54
N ASP A 98 11.72 3.98 -11.50
CA ASP A 98 10.54 4.42 -10.77
C ASP A 98 10.75 4.28 -9.26
N THR A 99 9.91 4.95 -8.46
CA THR A 99 9.93 4.84 -7.00
C THR A 99 8.99 3.70 -6.58
N PRO A 100 9.46 2.72 -5.78
CA PRO A 100 8.59 1.64 -5.33
C PRO A 100 7.51 2.17 -4.40
N ASN A 101 6.30 1.62 -4.55
CA ASN A 101 5.18 1.79 -3.64
C ASN A 101 5.09 0.60 -2.67
N GLN A 102 4.07 0.59 -1.81
CA GLN A 102 3.86 -0.50 -0.86
C GLN A 102 3.68 -1.87 -1.54
N PHE A 103 3.02 -1.93 -2.70
CA PHE A 103 2.78 -3.21 -3.38
C PHE A 103 4.08 -3.88 -3.84
N ALA A 104 5.06 -3.08 -4.25
CA ALA A 104 6.40 -3.57 -4.57
C ALA A 104 7.12 -4.07 -3.31
N ALA A 105 6.98 -3.36 -2.18
CA ALA A 105 7.57 -3.76 -0.91
C ALA A 105 6.88 -5.01 -0.33
N ASP A 106 5.55 -5.11 -0.41
CA ASP A 106 4.80 -6.29 0.02
C ASP A 106 5.15 -7.52 -0.81
N SER A 107 5.31 -7.36 -2.12
CA SER A 107 5.73 -8.46 -3.01
C SER A 107 7.14 -8.94 -2.68
N TYR A 108 8.05 -8.01 -2.36
CA TYR A 108 9.40 -8.36 -1.89
C TYR A 108 9.34 -9.15 -0.57
N ASP A 109 8.60 -8.65 0.41
CA ASP A 109 8.44 -9.32 1.71
C ASP A 109 7.77 -10.70 1.56
N ALA A 110 6.78 -10.84 0.67
CA ALA A 110 6.10 -12.10 0.42
C ALA A 110 7.04 -13.19 -0.09
N VAL A 111 7.99 -12.86 -0.99
CA VAL A 111 8.99 -13.82 -1.48
C VAL A 111 9.91 -14.28 -0.35
N TYR A 112 10.35 -13.37 0.52
CA TYR A 112 11.21 -13.72 1.66
C TYR A 112 10.45 -14.47 2.76
N ALA A 113 9.17 -14.14 2.99
CA ALA A 113 8.32 -14.89 3.91
C ALA A 113 8.11 -16.32 3.44
N LEU A 114 7.85 -16.50 2.14
CA LEU A 114 7.71 -17.83 1.55
C LEU A 114 9.01 -18.63 1.65
N LYS A 115 10.16 -18.01 1.36
CA LYS A 115 11.47 -18.63 1.55
C LYS A 115 11.66 -19.09 3.00
N ALA A 116 11.40 -18.22 3.97
CA ALA A 116 11.55 -18.55 5.39
C ALA A 116 10.61 -19.70 5.81
N ALA A 117 9.37 -19.71 5.31
CA ALA A 117 8.42 -20.77 5.59
C ALA A 117 8.84 -22.11 4.98
N ILE A 118 9.42 -22.12 3.78
CA ILE A 118 9.98 -23.34 3.16
C ILE A 118 11.13 -23.88 4.00
N GLU A 119 12.05 -23.01 4.43
CA GLU A 119 13.21 -23.40 5.24
C GLU A 119 12.75 -23.94 6.63
N GLU A 120 11.78 -23.29 7.28
CA GLU A 120 11.23 -23.73 8.58
C GLU A 120 10.48 -25.05 8.45
N SER A 121 9.63 -25.21 7.43
CA SER A 121 8.84 -26.42 7.22
C SER A 121 9.66 -27.60 6.69
N LYS A 122 10.87 -27.34 6.17
CA LYS A 122 11.68 -28.31 5.42
C LYS A 122 10.93 -28.92 4.21
N ALA A 123 10.01 -28.13 3.63
CA ALA A 123 9.25 -28.56 2.46
C ALA A 123 10.17 -28.87 1.28
N THR A 124 9.84 -29.91 0.53
CA THR A 124 10.61 -30.37 -0.62
C THR A 124 9.74 -30.42 -1.87
N THR A 125 10.37 -30.44 -3.04
CA THR A 125 9.68 -30.49 -4.34
C THR A 125 8.92 -31.79 -4.59
N ASP A 126 9.16 -32.83 -3.78
CA ASP A 126 8.49 -34.14 -3.90
C ASP A 126 7.15 -34.19 -3.17
N MET A 127 6.84 -33.16 -2.37
CA MET A 127 5.55 -33.07 -1.67
C MET A 127 4.41 -32.82 -2.65
N SER A 128 3.24 -33.37 -2.35
CA SER A 128 2.01 -32.95 -3.03
C SER A 128 1.72 -31.46 -2.74
N ALA A 129 0.97 -30.80 -3.61
CA ALA A 129 0.57 -29.40 -3.38
C ALA A 129 -0.19 -29.21 -2.06
N SER A 130 -1.02 -30.18 -1.69
CA SER A 130 -1.75 -30.16 -0.41
C SER A 130 -0.81 -30.24 0.79
N ASP A 131 0.10 -31.22 0.79
CA ASP A 131 1.04 -31.42 1.90
C ASP A 131 1.99 -30.23 2.04
N MET A 132 2.42 -29.66 0.91
CA MET A 132 3.24 -28.44 0.90
C MET A 132 2.46 -27.26 1.49
N CYS A 133 1.21 -27.04 1.12
CA CYS A 133 0.37 -25.97 1.68
C CYS A 133 0.22 -26.12 3.20
N ASP A 134 -0.04 -27.33 3.69
CA ASP A 134 -0.19 -27.58 5.12
C ASP A 134 1.11 -27.36 5.89
N ALA A 135 2.24 -27.80 5.33
CA ALA A 135 3.56 -27.59 5.89
C ALA A 135 3.91 -26.08 5.97
N LEU A 136 3.68 -25.35 4.89
CA LEU A 136 3.93 -23.89 4.83
C LEU A 136 3.00 -23.14 5.78
N LYS A 137 1.72 -23.47 5.84
CA LYS A 137 0.76 -22.87 6.77
C LYS A 137 1.21 -23.05 8.23
N GLY A 138 1.66 -24.24 8.60
CA GLY A 138 2.18 -24.51 9.94
C GLY A 138 3.50 -23.78 10.25
N ALA A 139 4.32 -23.51 9.22
CA ALA A 139 5.57 -22.77 9.35
C ALA A 139 5.33 -21.26 9.48
N MET A 140 4.35 -20.71 8.78
CA MET A 140 4.07 -19.27 8.78
C MET A 140 3.84 -18.70 10.18
N THR A 141 3.20 -19.46 11.08
CA THR A 141 2.97 -19.03 12.46
C THR A 141 4.21 -19.07 13.36
N LYS A 142 5.31 -19.66 12.88
CA LYS A 142 6.56 -19.84 13.64
C LYS A 142 7.67 -18.90 13.18
N ILE A 143 7.59 -18.41 11.93
CA ILE A 143 8.60 -17.53 11.39
C ILE A 143 8.44 -16.10 11.87
N LYS A 144 9.58 -15.42 11.98
CA LYS A 144 9.67 -13.99 12.19
C LYS A 144 10.72 -13.44 11.23
N MET A 145 10.35 -12.41 10.45
CA MET A 145 11.30 -11.78 9.53
C MET A 145 11.23 -10.25 9.64
N GLN A 146 12.34 -9.57 9.35
CA GLN A 146 12.38 -8.12 9.44
C GLN A 146 11.48 -7.47 8.38
N GLY A 147 11.62 -7.83 7.12
CA GLY A 147 10.86 -7.26 6.01
C GLY A 147 11.05 -5.76 5.79
N LEU A 148 10.43 -5.25 4.73
CA LEU A 148 10.36 -3.82 4.43
C LEU A 148 9.15 -3.15 5.11
N THR A 149 8.09 -3.93 5.33
CA THR A 149 6.80 -3.45 5.82
C THR A 149 6.54 -3.79 7.30
N GLY A 150 7.39 -4.59 7.92
CA GLY A 150 7.25 -5.06 9.31
C GLY A 150 7.65 -4.05 10.40
N GLY A 151 8.21 -2.90 10.03
CA GLY A 151 8.69 -1.93 10.99
C GLY A 151 9.79 -2.49 11.92
N LYS A 152 9.88 -2.00 13.15
CA LYS A 152 10.92 -2.42 14.12
C LYS A 152 10.71 -3.83 14.65
N ASP A 153 9.46 -4.26 14.75
CA ASP A 153 9.09 -5.55 15.36
C ASP A 153 9.16 -6.71 14.36
N GLY A 154 9.29 -6.39 13.08
CA GLY A 154 9.31 -7.37 12.00
C GLY A 154 7.91 -7.89 11.66
N LEU A 155 7.86 -8.87 10.76
CA LEU A 155 6.64 -9.52 10.31
C LEU A 155 6.49 -10.87 11.02
N THR A 156 5.32 -11.11 11.59
CA THR A 156 4.88 -12.38 12.14
C THR A 156 3.43 -12.64 11.71
N TRP A 157 3.01 -13.89 11.75
CA TRP A 157 1.64 -14.30 11.39
C TRP A 157 1.01 -15.07 12.54
N ASN A 158 -0.26 -14.79 12.81
CA ASN A 158 -1.03 -15.55 13.78
C ASN A 158 -1.75 -16.76 13.13
N GLU A 159 -2.47 -17.55 13.91
CA GLU A 159 -3.18 -18.74 13.45
C GLU A 159 -4.31 -18.44 12.45
N SER A 160 -4.86 -17.23 12.45
CA SER A 160 -5.86 -16.78 11.49
C SER A 160 -5.24 -16.29 10.16
N GLY A 161 -3.89 -16.27 10.06
CA GLY A 161 -3.15 -15.79 8.89
C GLY A 161 -2.97 -14.27 8.87
N GLU A 162 -3.36 -13.57 9.93
CA GLU A 162 -3.17 -12.13 10.03
C GLU A 162 -1.70 -11.80 10.27
N VAL A 163 -1.17 -10.85 9.52
CA VAL A 163 0.22 -10.40 9.63
C VAL A 163 0.33 -9.17 10.53
N THR A 164 1.35 -9.14 11.35
CA THR A 164 1.67 -7.97 12.19
C THR A 164 2.34 -6.90 11.34
N LYS A 165 1.60 -5.85 11.02
CA LYS A 165 2.11 -4.65 10.31
C LYS A 165 1.73 -3.39 11.07
N SER A 166 2.66 -2.46 11.17
CA SER A 166 2.39 -1.15 11.76
C SER A 166 2.14 -0.13 10.64
N PRO A 167 0.96 0.49 10.56
CA PRO A 167 0.69 1.51 9.57
C PRO A 167 1.56 2.73 9.83
N LYS A 168 1.99 3.38 8.76
CA LYS A 168 2.70 4.66 8.76
C LYS A 168 1.80 5.70 8.14
N ALA A 169 1.69 6.85 8.77
CA ALA A 169 1.00 7.99 8.18
C ALA A 169 1.93 8.70 7.21
N VAL A 170 1.47 8.93 6.00
CA VAL A 170 2.17 9.72 4.99
C VAL A 170 1.25 10.79 4.44
N ILE A 171 1.84 11.89 4.02
CA ILE A 171 1.15 12.97 3.30
C ILE A 171 1.86 13.21 1.96
N ILE A 172 1.10 13.56 0.95
CA ILE A 172 1.67 13.94 -0.35
C ILE A 172 2.01 15.42 -0.34
N LYS A 173 3.27 15.75 -0.59
CA LYS A 173 3.78 17.11 -0.67
C LYS A 173 4.73 17.28 -1.85
N ASN A 174 4.43 18.26 -2.72
CA ASN A 174 5.23 18.54 -3.91
C ASN A 174 5.43 17.31 -4.80
N GLY A 175 4.37 16.52 -4.99
CA GLY A 175 4.40 15.32 -5.82
C GLY A 175 5.21 14.14 -5.24
N ALA A 176 5.46 14.12 -3.93
CA ALA A 176 6.18 13.04 -3.26
C ALA A 176 5.51 12.66 -1.94
N TYR A 177 5.60 11.38 -1.57
CA TYR A 177 5.20 10.91 -0.24
C TYR A 177 6.18 11.40 0.81
N LYS A 178 5.66 11.90 1.92
CA LYS A 178 6.42 12.34 3.09
C LYS A 178 5.87 11.65 4.33
N ALA A 179 6.74 11.03 5.11
CA ALA A 179 6.37 10.50 6.43
C ALA A 179 5.91 11.62 7.35
N MET A 180 4.84 11.37 8.12
CA MET A 180 4.30 12.29 9.11
C MET A 180 4.86 11.97 10.51
#